data_f1b7420142a2bec1be24fa50485c9616
#
_entry.id   f1b7420142a2bec1be24fa50485c9616
#
_cell.length_a   1.000
_cell.length_b   1.000
_cell.length_c   1.000
_cell.angle_alpha   90.00
_cell.angle_beta   90.00
_cell.angle_gamma   90.00
#
_symmetry.space_group_name_H-M   'P 1'
#
loop_
_entity.id
_entity.type
_entity.pdbx_description
1 polymer ?
#
loop_
_entity_poly.entity_id
_entity_poly.type
_entity_poly.pdbx_seq_one_letter_code
_entity_poly.pdbx_strand_id
1 'polypeptide(L)'
;MKAKKYIPFILFIISITLHAQDTTYYDVNYKKVETLKLAKYYCIITNEPTDTLQKINKTYYLSGQLKVEFNSINLLDENSHIKRNIEGKLKKWYENGKLQRETYYKKGKMDGQNIAYWENGQIRRLENYANGKFIDGKSFDLDGKEIPYTPIDEMPEFPGGQKALLDYISNNLKYPVEMQKMGIQGKTILKFVVLKDGSISNIEITRSATSGLDEEAIRVVKSLPKWKPGMLDGDLVSVYYTLPINFKLTK
;
A
#
# COMPACT_ATOMS: atom_id res chain seq x y z
N MET A 1 6.53 26.40 -60.76
CA MET A 1 7.41 25.56 -59.93
C MET A 1 7.38 26.09 -58.49
N LYS A 2 6.69 25.39 -57.58
CA LYS A 2 6.64 25.77 -56.13
C LYS A 2 7.69 24.94 -55.40
N ALA A 3 8.70 25.59 -54.84
CA ALA A 3 9.75 24.97 -54.05
C ALA A 3 9.16 24.49 -52.70
N LYS A 4 9.21 23.19 -52.42
CA LYS A 4 8.92 22.62 -51.10
C LYS A 4 10.09 22.94 -50.16
N LYS A 5 9.85 23.78 -49.15
CA LYS A 5 10.76 23.97 -48.02
C LYS A 5 10.74 22.71 -47.14
N TYR A 6 11.84 21.96 -47.14
CA TYR A 6 12.11 20.94 -46.15
C TYR A 6 12.58 21.64 -44.85
N ILE A 7 11.84 21.49 -43.78
CA ILE A 7 12.29 21.86 -42.44
C ILE A 7 13.06 20.63 -41.90
N PRO A 8 14.36 20.72 -41.60
CA PRO A 8 15.07 19.61 -41.02
C PRO A 8 14.57 19.39 -39.57
N PHE A 9 14.05 18.21 -39.31
CA PHE A 9 13.74 17.72 -37.96
C PHE A 9 15.08 17.53 -37.23
N ILE A 10 15.52 18.54 -36.47
CA ILE A 10 16.70 18.42 -35.61
C ILE A 10 16.30 17.52 -34.45
N LEU A 11 16.73 16.25 -34.54
CA LEU A 11 16.66 15.31 -33.46
C LEU A 11 17.63 15.80 -32.37
N PHE A 12 17.13 16.49 -31.36
CA PHE A 12 17.90 16.81 -30.17
C PHE A 12 18.14 15.51 -29.41
N ILE A 13 19.23 14.82 -29.73
CA ILE A 13 19.77 13.77 -28.88
C ILE A 13 20.35 14.47 -27.65
N ILE A 14 19.51 14.61 -26.61
CA ILE A 14 20.00 14.95 -25.28
C ILE A 14 20.82 13.74 -24.85
N SER A 15 22.12 13.80 -25.00
CA SER A 15 23.05 12.89 -24.34
C SER A 15 22.96 13.16 -22.83
N ILE A 16 22.01 12.48 -22.19
CA ILE A 16 22.00 12.36 -20.73
C ILE A 16 23.25 11.52 -20.41
N THR A 17 24.31 12.16 -19.95
CA THR A 17 25.38 11.48 -19.25
C THR A 17 24.76 10.79 -18.04
N LEU A 18 24.38 9.53 -18.22
CA LEU A 18 23.96 8.67 -17.13
C LEU A 18 25.19 8.48 -16.21
N HIS A 19 25.29 9.31 -15.19
CA HIS A 19 25.97 8.85 -13.98
C HIS A 19 25.20 7.61 -13.55
N ALA A 20 25.89 6.54 -13.22
CA ALA A 20 25.29 5.27 -12.80
C ALA A 20 24.36 5.53 -11.61
N GLN A 21 23.14 5.89 -11.89
CA GLN A 21 22.08 6.05 -10.91
C GLN A 21 21.55 4.65 -10.66
N ASP A 22 21.49 4.23 -9.41
CA ASP A 22 20.95 2.93 -9.01
C ASP A 22 19.47 2.84 -9.41
N THR A 23 19.23 2.38 -10.63
CA THR A 23 17.88 2.14 -11.13
C THR A 23 17.39 0.79 -10.63
N THR A 24 16.28 0.79 -9.91
CA THR A 24 15.65 -0.42 -9.42
C THR A 24 14.29 -0.60 -10.10
N TYR A 25 14.02 -1.81 -10.59
CA TYR A 25 12.78 -2.16 -11.27
C TYR A 25 11.80 -2.87 -10.32
N TYR A 26 10.51 -2.61 -10.50
CA TYR A 26 9.44 -3.15 -9.67
C TYR A 26 8.27 -3.67 -10.52
N ASP A 27 7.64 -4.75 -10.10
CA ASP A 27 6.38 -5.25 -10.68
C ASP A 27 5.17 -4.40 -10.25
N VAL A 28 3.97 -4.83 -10.64
CA VAL A 28 2.69 -4.18 -10.30
C VAL A 28 2.42 -4.13 -8.78
N ASN A 29 3.02 -5.06 -8.02
CA ASN A 29 2.88 -5.15 -6.56
C ASN A 29 4.03 -4.46 -5.82
N TYR A 30 4.86 -3.68 -6.51
CA TYR A 30 6.08 -3.04 -5.98
C TYR A 30 7.11 -4.04 -5.43
N LYS A 31 7.10 -5.27 -5.91
CA LYS A 31 8.16 -6.23 -5.65
C LYS A 31 9.30 -5.99 -6.62
N LYS A 32 10.54 -5.92 -6.09
CA LYS A 32 11.76 -5.78 -6.90
C LYS A 32 11.87 -6.93 -7.90
N VAL A 33 12.17 -6.60 -9.15
CA VAL A 33 12.38 -7.54 -10.25
C VAL A 33 13.72 -7.25 -10.94
N GLU A 34 14.34 -8.28 -11.50
CA GLU A 34 15.67 -8.18 -12.11
C GLU A 34 15.62 -7.81 -13.59
N THR A 35 14.47 -8.02 -14.23
CA THR A 35 14.33 -7.81 -15.67
C THR A 35 13.26 -6.80 -16.01
N LEU A 36 13.53 -5.98 -17.03
CA LEU A 36 12.57 -4.99 -17.56
C LEU A 36 11.26 -5.64 -18.01
N LYS A 37 11.30 -6.89 -18.49
CA LYS A 37 10.11 -7.63 -18.95
C LYS A 37 9.06 -7.84 -17.87
N LEU A 38 9.49 -7.98 -16.61
CA LEU A 38 8.62 -8.17 -15.44
C LEU A 38 8.26 -6.85 -14.75
N ALA A 39 8.93 -5.76 -15.13
CA ALA A 39 8.73 -4.47 -14.51
C ALA A 39 7.42 -3.81 -14.93
N LYS A 40 6.87 -3.00 -14.04
CA LYS A 40 5.81 -2.02 -14.30
C LYS A 40 6.27 -0.60 -13.97
N TYR A 41 7.26 -0.49 -13.09
CA TYR A 41 7.81 0.78 -12.62
C TYR A 41 9.33 0.67 -12.50
N TYR A 42 10.00 1.82 -12.56
CA TYR A 42 11.40 1.91 -12.16
C TYR A 42 11.60 3.10 -11.21
N CYS A 43 12.53 2.95 -10.28
CA CYS A 43 12.86 3.95 -9.29
C CYS A 43 14.32 4.40 -9.45
N ILE A 44 14.51 5.71 -9.36
CA ILE A 44 15.83 6.35 -9.34
C ILE A 44 15.96 7.08 -8.01
N ILE A 45 17.07 6.88 -7.31
CA ILE A 45 17.36 7.53 -6.04
C ILE A 45 18.63 8.36 -6.21
N THR A 46 18.53 9.66 -5.89
CA THR A 46 19.65 10.61 -5.98
C THR A 46 19.86 11.32 -4.64
N ASN A 47 21.03 11.94 -4.45
CA ASN A 47 21.24 12.84 -3.32
C ASN A 47 20.47 14.15 -3.56
N GLU A 48 19.96 14.75 -2.48
CA GLU A 48 19.49 16.13 -2.51
C GLU A 48 20.70 17.05 -2.68
N PRO A 49 20.73 17.96 -3.69
CA PRO A 49 21.88 18.80 -3.95
C PRO A 49 22.27 19.73 -2.78
N THR A 50 21.29 20.17 -1.99
CA THR A 50 21.47 21.13 -0.91
C THR A 50 21.58 20.47 0.47
N ASP A 51 21.24 19.18 0.58
CA ASP A 51 21.30 18.41 1.83
C ASP A 51 21.64 16.95 1.55
N THR A 52 22.91 16.60 1.75
CA THR A 52 23.44 15.24 1.49
C THR A 52 22.87 14.15 2.40
N LEU A 53 22.22 14.51 3.49
CA LEU A 53 21.51 13.56 4.36
C LEU A 53 20.16 13.14 3.77
N GLN A 54 19.63 13.92 2.83
CA GLN A 54 18.41 13.62 2.15
C GLN A 54 18.65 12.91 0.83
N LYS A 55 17.69 12.07 0.46
CA LYS A 55 17.62 11.39 -0.84
C LYS A 55 16.33 11.79 -1.53
N ILE A 56 16.44 12.11 -2.82
CA ILE A 56 15.29 12.30 -3.70
C ILE A 56 14.95 10.94 -4.30
N ASN A 57 13.72 10.50 -4.10
CA ASN A 57 13.21 9.23 -4.61
C ASN A 57 12.21 9.53 -5.72
N LYS A 58 12.48 9.07 -6.95
CA LYS A 58 11.59 9.24 -8.10
C LYS A 58 11.25 7.89 -8.68
N THR A 59 9.97 7.56 -8.70
CA THR A 59 9.44 6.36 -9.35
C THR A 59 8.69 6.76 -10.61
N TYR A 60 8.92 6.03 -11.68
CA TYR A 60 8.35 6.29 -13.00
C TYR A 60 7.54 5.09 -13.49
N TYR A 61 6.51 5.36 -14.28
CA TYR A 61 5.93 4.37 -15.17
C TYR A 61 6.95 3.95 -16.24
N LEU A 62 6.79 2.80 -16.88
CA LEU A 62 7.68 2.40 -17.99
C LEU A 62 7.59 3.33 -19.20
N SER A 63 6.51 4.08 -19.33
CA SER A 63 6.36 5.17 -20.32
C SER A 63 7.33 6.33 -20.12
N GLY A 64 8.03 6.38 -18.95
CA GLY A 64 8.87 7.51 -18.56
C GLY A 64 8.12 8.60 -17.78
N GLN A 65 6.79 8.50 -17.66
CA GLN A 65 6.01 9.45 -16.86
C GLN A 65 6.32 9.29 -15.39
N LEU A 66 6.59 10.40 -14.69
CA LEU A 66 6.80 10.41 -13.24
C LEU A 66 5.53 9.93 -12.53
N LYS A 67 5.67 8.97 -11.61
CA LYS A 67 4.58 8.37 -10.83
C LYS A 67 4.59 8.84 -9.38
N VAL A 68 5.77 8.85 -8.74
CA VAL A 68 5.92 9.27 -7.34
C VAL A 68 7.23 10.01 -7.17
N GLU A 69 7.22 11.09 -6.40
CA GLU A 69 8.41 11.81 -5.95
C GLU A 69 8.29 12.14 -4.46
N PHE A 70 9.34 11.89 -3.71
CA PHE A 70 9.45 12.29 -2.32
C PHE A 70 10.90 12.36 -1.86
N ASN A 71 11.14 13.17 -0.83
CA ASN A 71 12.41 13.18 -0.12
C ASN A 71 12.38 12.20 1.03
N SER A 72 13.50 11.55 1.31
CA SER A 72 13.67 10.66 2.45
C SER A 72 14.96 10.98 3.20
N ILE A 73 14.89 10.85 4.52
CA ILE A 73 16.03 10.99 5.43
C ILE A 73 16.27 9.68 6.17
N ASN A 74 17.51 9.45 6.57
CA ASN A 74 17.85 8.35 7.46
C ASN A 74 17.70 8.84 8.91
N LEU A 75 16.84 8.20 9.68
CA LEU A 75 16.69 8.43 11.11
C LEU A 75 17.08 7.18 11.88
N LEU A 76 17.59 7.34 13.09
CA LEU A 76 17.75 6.23 14.03
C LEU A 76 16.39 5.91 14.64
N ASP A 77 16.04 4.63 14.70
CA ASP A 77 14.90 4.16 15.49
C ASP A 77 15.28 4.04 16.98
N GLU A 78 14.34 3.64 17.82
CA GLU A 78 14.55 3.46 19.27
C GLU A 78 15.63 2.42 19.64
N ASN A 79 15.99 1.53 18.69
CA ASN A 79 17.04 0.52 18.85
C ASN A 79 18.33 0.90 18.12
N SER A 80 18.50 2.18 17.74
CA SER A 80 19.66 2.71 17.01
C SER A 80 19.87 2.10 15.60
N HIS A 81 18.82 1.52 15.00
CA HIS A 81 18.87 1.09 13.60
C HIS A 81 18.55 2.24 12.66
N ILE A 82 19.25 2.32 11.54
CA ILE A 82 18.99 3.32 10.50
C ILE A 82 17.70 2.95 9.77
N LYS A 83 16.68 3.80 9.87
CA LYS A 83 15.42 3.68 9.15
C LYS A 83 15.24 4.87 8.21
N ARG A 84 14.99 4.58 6.94
CA ARG A 84 14.65 5.62 5.95
C ARG A 84 13.21 6.08 6.14
N ASN A 85 13.01 7.37 6.33
CA ASN A 85 11.70 7.98 6.53
C ASN A 85 11.44 9.05 5.47
N ILE A 86 10.17 9.19 5.07
CA ILE A 86 9.74 10.28 4.18
C ILE A 86 9.80 11.59 4.98
N GLU A 87 10.32 12.64 4.33
CA GLU A 87 10.39 13.99 4.88
C GLU A 87 9.90 15.01 3.86
N GLY A 88 9.11 15.99 4.31
CA GLY A 88 8.52 16.99 3.45
C GLY A 88 7.39 16.45 2.57
N LYS A 89 7.35 16.87 1.34
CA LYS A 89 6.25 16.63 0.43
C LYS A 89 6.45 15.33 -0.38
N LEU A 90 5.43 14.47 -0.37
CA LEU A 90 5.28 13.36 -1.30
C LEU A 90 4.25 13.75 -2.36
N LYS A 91 4.59 13.56 -3.63
CA LYS A 91 3.69 13.76 -4.77
C LYS A 91 3.50 12.48 -5.54
N LYS A 92 2.27 12.24 -6.00
CA LYS A 92 1.92 11.15 -6.92
C LYS A 92 1.22 11.72 -8.14
N TRP A 93 1.47 11.10 -9.30
CA TRP A 93 0.84 11.47 -10.58
C TRP A 93 0.16 10.27 -11.19
N TYR A 94 -0.92 10.54 -11.90
CA TYR A 94 -1.53 9.59 -12.83
C TYR A 94 -0.59 9.35 -14.02
N GLU A 95 -0.81 8.29 -14.77
CA GLU A 95 -0.02 7.98 -15.96
C GLU A 95 -0.18 9.03 -17.07
N ASN A 96 -1.30 9.76 -17.09
CA ASN A 96 -1.52 10.91 -17.97
C ASN A 96 -0.76 12.19 -17.54
N GLY A 97 0.06 12.13 -16.49
CA GLY A 97 0.89 13.23 -16.00
C GLY A 97 0.20 14.21 -15.06
N LYS A 98 -1.11 14.09 -14.84
CA LYS A 98 -1.81 14.96 -13.88
C LYS A 98 -1.53 14.56 -12.44
N LEU A 99 -1.49 15.54 -11.54
CA LEU A 99 -1.28 15.31 -10.12
C LEU A 99 -2.44 14.48 -9.56
N GLN A 100 -2.10 13.38 -8.90
CA GLN A 100 -3.05 12.48 -8.24
C GLN A 100 -3.17 12.78 -6.75
N ARG A 101 -2.02 13.07 -6.10
CA ARG A 101 -1.96 13.32 -4.66
C ARG A 101 -0.74 14.14 -4.27
N GLU A 102 -0.90 14.94 -3.23
CA GLU A 102 0.16 15.64 -2.52
C GLU A 102 -0.05 15.43 -1.01
N THR A 103 0.99 14.95 -0.32
CA THR A 103 0.93 14.65 1.12
C THR A 103 2.15 15.21 1.81
N TYR A 104 1.98 15.83 2.97
CA TYR A 104 3.09 16.32 3.80
C TYR A 104 3.46 15.30 4.87
N TYR A 105 4.76 15.06 5.00
CA TYR A 105 5.35 14.15 5.97
C TYR A 105 6.38 14.86 6.85
N LYS A 106 6.43 14.46 8.10
CA LYS A 106 7.48 14.82 9.05
C LYS A 106 7.93 13.59 9.80
N LYS A 107 9.23 13.27 9.70
CA LYS A 107 9.81 12.05 10.31
C LYS A 107 9.03 10.77 9.98
N GLY A 108 8.61 10.62 8.74
CA GLY A 108 7.90 9.45 8.24
C GLY A 108 6.41 9.36 8.61
N LYS A 109 5.86 10.37 9.28
CA LYS A 109 4.44 10.45 9.62
C LYS A 109 3.76 11.55 8.82
N MET A 110 2.50 11.35 8.42
CA MET A 110 1.71 12.42 7.81
C MET A 110 1.58 13.56 8.82
N ASP A 111 1.95 14.77 8.42
CA ASP A 111 1.93 15.97 9.28
C ASP A 111 1.67 17.19 8.39
N GLY A 112 0.43 17.66 8.36
CA GLY A 112 -0.07 18.69 7.46
C GLY A 112 -1.16 18.17 6.55
N GLN A 113 -1.28 18.79 5.37
CA GLN A 113 -2.32 18.48 4.42
C GLN A 113 -2.00 17.24 3.58
N ASN A 114 -3.05 16.49 3.27
CA ASN A 114 -3.07 15.43 2.27
C ASN A 114 -4.19 15.74 1.29
N ILE A 115 -3.82 16.00 0.04
CA ILE A 115 -4.76 16.44 -1.01
C ILE A 115 -4.74 15.39 -2.11
N ALA A 116 -5.90 14.81 -2.40
CA ALA A 116 -6.08 13.96 -3.57
C ALA A 116 -6.88 14.70 -4.65
N TYR A 117 -6.58 14.39 -5.90
CA TYR A 117 -7.20 15.01 -7.06
C TYR A 117 -7.84 13.96 -7.96
N TRP A 118 -8.91 14.33 -8.62
CA TRP A 118 -9.46 13.59 -9.75
C TRP A 118 -8.57 13.74 -10.99
N GLU A 119 -8.70 12.85 -11.97
CA GLU A 119 -7.97 12.96 -13.24
C GLU A 119 -8.30 14.23 -14.03
N ASN A 120 -9.43 14.90 -13.76
CA ASN A 120 -9.74 16.22 -14.34
C ASN A 120 -8.96 17.36 -13.66
N GLY A 121 -8.28 17.11 -12.52
CA GLY A 121 -7.48 18.06 -11.75
C GLY A 121 -8.24 18.73 -10.61
N GLN A 122 -9.53 18.48 -10.44
CA GLN A 122 -10.29 18.97 -9.29
C GLN A 122 -9.94 18.21 -8.03
N ILE A 123 -10.06 18.88 -6.88
CA ILE A 123 -9.84 18.24 -5.58
C ILE A 123 -10.90 17.16 -5.39
N ARG A 124 -10.45 15.94 -5.11
CA ARG A 124 -11.27 14.80 -4.72
C ARG A 124 -11.41 14.73 -3.23
N ARG A 125 -10.32 15.06 -2.49
CA ARG A 125 -10.26 14.96 -1.05
C ARG A 125 -9.22 15.92 -0.48
N LEU A 126 -9.57 16.54 0.63
CA LEU A 126 -8.68 17.37 1.42
C LEU A 126 -8.73 16.86 2.86
N GLU A 127 -7.59 16.51 3.41
CA GLU A 127 -7.46 15.95 4.76
C GLU A 127 -6.34 16.66 5.51
N ASN A 128 -6.48 16.76 6.82
CA ASN A 128 -5.49 17.31 7.73
C ASN A 128 -5.01 16.23 8.69
N TYR A 129 -3.70 16.15 8.86
CA TYR A 129 -3.03 15.21 9.76
C TYR A 129 -2.09 15.94 10.70
N ALA A 130 -1.93 15.45 11.93
CA ALA A 130 -0.88 15.86 12.87
C ALA A 130 -0.21 14.61 13.45
N ASN A 131 1.11 14.51 13.30
CA ASN A 131 1.92 13.40 13.81
C ASN A 131 1.35 12.00 13.46
N GLY A 132 0.83 11.84 12.26
CA GLY A 132 0.24 10.61 11.71
C GLY A 132 -1.21 10.37 12.12
N LYS A 133 -1.83 11.25 12.89
CA LYS A 133 -3.25 11.15 13.28
C LYS A 133 -4.11 12.02 12.38
N PHE A 134 -5.19 11.45 11.87
CA PHE A 134 -6.23 12.17 11.15
C PHE A 134 -6.92 13.19 12.09
N ILE A 135 -7.11 14.41 11.61
CA ILE A 135 -7.80 15.49 12.34
C ILE A 135 -9.19 15.67 11.76
N ASP A 136 -9.26 16.03 10.48
CA ASP A 136 -10.48 16.29 9.74
C ASP A 136 -10.29 16.05 8.24
N GLY A 137 -11.40 16.04 7.49
CA GLY A 137 -11.33 15.89 6.05
C GLY A 137 -12.63 16.24 5.36
N LYS A 138 -12.51 16.54 4.06
CA LYS A 138 -13.60 16.79 3.13
C LYS A 138 -13.42 15.97 1.87
N SER A 139 -14.54 15.53 1.29
CA SER A 139 -14.59 14.83 0.00
C SER A 139 -15.42 15.63 -0.99
N PHE A 140 -15.04 15.55 -2.27
CA PHE A 140 -15.69 16.28 -3.35
C PHE A 140 -15.93 15.32 -4.53
N ASP A 141 -17.04 15.51 -5.23
CA ASP A 141 -17.33 14.82 -6.48
C ASP A 141 -16.53 15.38 -7.67
N LEU A 142 -16.77 14.82 -8.86
CA LEU A 142 -16.08 15.24 -10.10
C LEU A 142 -16.37 16.68 -10.51
N ASP A 143 -17.47 17.29 -10.02
CA ASP A 143 -17.86 18.66 -10.31
C ASP A 143 -17.36 19.63 -9.22
N GLY A 144 -16.65 19.13 -8.19
CA GLY A 144 -16.11 19.89 -7.08
C GLY A 144 -17.10 20.20 -5.98
N LYS A 145 -18.29 19.58 -5.99
CA LYS A 145 -19.29 19.70 -4.93
C LYS A 145 -18.91 18.86 -3.73
N GLU A 146 -18.99 19.42 -2.53
CA GLU A 146 -18.72 18.68 -1.28
C GLU A 146 -19.76 17.56 -1.09
N ILE A 147 -19.27 16.36 -0.82
CA ILE A 147 -20.03 15.14 -0.54
C ILE A 147 -19.65 14.58 0.83
N PRO A 148 -20.43 13.65 1.40
CA PRO A 148 -20.05 12.99 2.64
C PRO A 148 -18.61 12.48 2.59
N TYR A 149 -17.85 12.75 3.65
CA TYR A 149 -16.43 12.35 3.72
C TYR A 149 -16.28 10.84 3.61
N THR A 150 -15.36 10.42 2.74
CA THR A 150 -14.95 9.03 2.57
C THR A 150 -13.47 8.92 2.89
N PRO A 151 -13.05 8.08 3.87
CA PRO A 151 -11.64 7.89 4.22
C PRO A 151 -10.80 7.45 3.01
N ILE A 152 -9.51 7.79 3.05
CA ILE A 152 -8.54 7.38 2.02
C ILE A 152 -8.33 5.88 2.01
N ASP A 153 -8.15 5.34 3.20
CA ASP A 153 -7.80 3.95 3.43
C ASP A 153 -8.92 3.30 4.26
N GLU A 154 -9.58 2.33 3.69
CA GLU A 154 -10.46 1.46 4.43
C GLU A 154 -9.81 0.09 4.52
N MET A 155 -9.65 -0.41 5.74
CA MET A 155 -9.22 -1.79 5.94
C MET A 155 -10.35 -2.74 5.53
N PRO A 156 -10.01 -3.94 5.04
CA PRO A 156 -11.03 -4.93 4.75
C PRO A 156 -11.80 -5.30 6.02
N GLU A 157 -13.12 -5.48 5.88
CA GLU A 157 -14.00 -5.76 7.00
C GLU A 157 -14.81 -7.03 6.77
N PHE A 158 -14.87 -7.90 7.80
CA PHE A 158 -15.76 -9.04 7.80
C PHE A 158 -17.23 -8.59 7.81
N PRO A 159 -18.15 -9.26 7.10
CA PRO A 159 -19.58 -8.91 7.14
C PRO A 159 -20.11 -8.90 8.57
N GLY A 160 -20.56 -7.73 9.02
CA GLY A 160 -20.99 -7.50 10.40
C GLY A 160 -19.88 -7.13 11.39
N GLY A 161 -18.66 -6.86 10.88
CA GLY A 161 -17.54 -6.32 11.66
C GLY A 161 -16.81 -7.33 12.51
N GLN A 162 -15.92 -6.81 13.37
CA GLN A 162 -15.02 -7.63 14.20
C GLN A 162 -15.73 -8.61 15.13
N LYS A 163 -16.87 -8.20 15.71
CA LYS A 163 -17.65 -9.09 16.58
C LYS A 163 -18.19 -10.29 15.80
N ALA A 164 -18.79 -10.05 14.65
CA ALA A 164 -19.32 -11.10 13.79
C ALA A 164 -18.22 -12.07 13.30
N LEU A 165 -17.01 -11.58 13.05
CA LEU A 165 -15.84 -12.42 12.74
C LEU A 165 -15.51 -13.37 13.90
N LEU A 166 -15.45 -12.85 15.13
CA LEU A 166 -15.15 -13.65 16.30
C LEU A 166 -16.24 -14.71 16.57
N ASP A 167 -17.51 -14.31 16.43
CA ASP A 167 -18.66 -15.21 16.56
C ASP A 167 -18.62 -16.30 15.47
N TYR A 168 -18.30 -15.93 14.22
CA TYR A 168 -18.15 -16.89 13.13
C TYR A 168 -17.05 -17.92 13.43
N ILE A 169 -15.88 -17.46 13.86
CA ILE A 169 -14.76 -18.34 14.22
C ILE A 169 -15.18 -19.27 15.34
N SER A 170 -15.77 -18.75 16.44
CA SER A 170 -16.19 -19.53 17.58
C SER A 170 -17.20 -20.63 17.20
N ASN A 171 -18.14 -20.33 16.31
CA ASN A 171 -19.19 -21.25 15.88
C ASN A 171 -18.69 -22.31 14.87
N ASN A 172 -17.62 -22.02 14.13
CA ASN A 172 -17.11 -22.89 13.08
C ASN A 172 -15.81 -23.61 13.44
N LEU A 173 -15.15 -23.22 14.54
CA LEU A 173 -13.91 -23.81 15.00
C LEU A 173 -14.20 -25.18 15.63
N LYS A 174 -13.57 -26.22 15.11
CA LYS A 174 -13.65 -27.58 15.63
C LYS A 174 -12.34 -27.92 16.32
N TYR A 175 -12.40 -28.17 17.62
CA TYR A 175 -11.20 -28.60 18.34
C TYR A 175 -10.79 -30.00 17.86
N PRO A 176 -9.56 -30.21 17.34
CA PRO A 176 -9.12 -31.54 16.93
C PRO A 176 -9.12 -32.50 18.09
N VAL A 177 -9.77 -33.66 17.90
CA VAL A 177 -10.02 -34.63 18.98
C VAL A 177 -8.74 -35.10 19.68
N GLU A 178 -7.68 -35.32 18.89
CA GLU A 178 -6.39 -35.72 19.44
C GLU A 178 -5.76 -34.66 20.33
N MET A 179 -5.80 -33.39 19.85
CA MET A 179 -5.28 -32.23 20.59
C MET A 179 -6.07 -32.03 21.90
N GLN A 180 -7.39 -32.25 21.85
CA GLN A 180 -8.27 -32.18 23.04
C GLN A 180 -7.93 -33.27 24.07
N LYS A 181 -7.76 -34.51 23.60
CA LYS A 181 -7.38 -35.65 24.48
C LYS A 181 -6.01 -35.43 25.15
N MET A 182 -5.08 -34.80 24.41
CA MET A 182 -3.73 -34.52 24.93
C MET A 182 -3.66 -33.23 25.75
N GLY A 183 -4.75 -32.50 25.90
CA GLY A 183 -4.77 -31.23 26.65
C GLY A 183 -3.97 -30.10 25.95
N ILE A 184 -3.67 -30.24 24.66
CA ILE A 184 -2.85 -29.28 23.90
C ILE A 184 -3.67 -28.05 23.57
N GLN A 185 -3.21 -26.89 24.01
CA GLN A 185 -3.79 -25.56 23.75
C GLN A 185 -2.77 -24.70 23.07
N GLY A 186 -3.21 -23.64 22.40
CA GLY A 186 -2.27 -22.73 21.74
C GLY A 186 -2.94 -21.62 20.96
N LYS A 187 -2.09 -20.83 20.32
CA LYS A 187 -2.49 -19.70 19.48
C LYS A 187 -1.81 -19.81 18.12
N THR A 188 -2.59 -20.02 17.08
CA THR A 188 -2.13 -19.94 15.69
C THR A 188 -2.40 -18.55 15.15
N ILE A 189 -1.40 -17.94 14.51
CA ILE A 189 -1.56 -16.65 13.84
C ILE A 189 -1.43 -16.87 12.34
N LEU A 190 -2.51 -16.55 11.62
CA LEU A 190 -2.55 -16.62 10.18
C LEU A 190 -2.46 -15.22 9.57
N LYS A 191 -1.84 -15.14 8.41
CA LYS A 191 -1.83 -13.98 7.54
C LYS A 191 -2.42 -14.40 6.20
N PHE A 192 -3.33 -13.61 5.68
CA PHE A 192 -3.95 -13.85 4.37
C PHE A 192 -4.22 -12.53 3.64
N VAL A 193 -4.56 -12.60 2.37
CA VAL A 193 -4.94 -11.44 1.56
C VAL A 193 -6.44 -11.44 1.36
N VAL A 194 -7.09 -10.33 1.69
CA VAL A 194 -8.45 -10.03 1.24
C VAL A 194 -8.32 -9.35 -0.12
N LEU A 195 -8.80 -9.99 -1.17
CA LEU A 195 -8.73 -9.50 -2.54
C LEU A 195 -9.75 -8.38 -2.80
N LYS A 196 -9.60 -7.71 -3.94
CA LYS A 196 -10.51 -6.63 -4.38
C LYS A 196 -11.98 -7.06 -4.49
N ASP A 197 -12.25 -8.34 -4.72
CA ASP A 197 -13.59 -8.91 -4.78
C ASP A 197 -14.11 -9.42 -3.43
N GLY A 198 -13.32 -9.21 -2.37
CA GLY A 198 -13.61 -9.64 -1.00
C GLY A 198 -13.25 -11.10 -0.71
N SER A 199 -12.80 -11.88 -1.67
CA SER A 199 -12.37 -13.26 -1.45
C SER A 199 -11.02 -13.33 -0.73
N ILE A 200 -10.75 -14.46 -0.07
CA ILE A 200 -9.51 -14.69 0.68
C ILE A 200 -8.53 -15.51 -0.15
N SER A 201 -7.26 -15.11 -0.13
CA SER A 201 -6.16 -15.76 -0.83
C SER A 201 -4.88 -15.76 0.02
N ASN A 202 -3.87 -16.53 -0.41
CA ASN A 202 -2.51 -16.53 0.17
C ASN A 202 -2.51 -16.70 1.69
N ILE A 203 -3.15 -17.78 2.18
CA ILE A 203 -3.21 -18.08 3.61
C ILE A 203 -1.87 -18.66 4.05
N GLU A 204 -1.21 -18.00 4.98
CA GLU A 204 0.08 -18.38 5.54
C GLU A 204 0.01 -18.41 7.07
N ILE A 205 0.72 -19.35 7.70
CA ILE A 205 0.90 -19.39 9.14
C ILE A 205 2.14 -18.55 9.48
N THR A 206 1.96 -17.45 10.21
CA THR A 206 3.06 -16.62 10.69
C THR A 206 3.52 -17.03 12.09
N ARG A 207 2.66 -17.70 12.85
CA ARG A 207 2.99 -18.33 14.12
C ARG A 207 2.19 -19.60 14.27
N SER A 208 2.89 -20.72 14.36
CA SER A 208 2.32 -22.05 14.61
C SER A 208 2.06 -22.29 16.10
N ALA A 209 0.98 -23.01 16.41
CA ALA A 209 0.78 -23.62 17.73
C ALA A 209 1.22 -25.09 17.68
N THR A 210 0.53 -25.91 16.87
CA THR A 210 0.88 -27.29 16.52
C THR A 210 0.23 -27.59 15.17
N SER A 211 0.74 -28.59 14.43
CA SER A 211 0.21 -28.95 13.10
C SER A 211 -1.31 -29.18 13.09
N GLY A 212 -1.84 -29.92 14.07
CA GLY A 212 -3.27 -30.21 14.15
C GLY A 212 -4.13 -28.97 14.40
N LEU A 213 -3.68 -28.06 15.27
CA LEU A 213 -4.37 -26.78 15.51
C LEU A 213 -4.26 -25.83 14.30
N ASP A 214 -3.12 -25.85 13.62
CA ASP A 214 -2.84 -25.03 12.46
C ASP A 214 -3.71 -25.43 11.25
N GLU A 215 -3.88 -26.74 11.01
CA GLU A 215 -4.76 -27.27 9.95
C GLU A 215 -6.22 -26.84 10.16
N GLU A 216 -6.71 -26.92 11.40
CA GLU A 216 -8.06 -26.45 11.72
C GLU A 216 -8.19 -24.93 11.57
N ALA A 217 -7.19 -24.17 11.97
CA ALA A 217 -7.17 -22.73 11.79
C ALA A 217 -7.22 -22.34 10.29
N ILE A 218 -6.44 -23.02 9.45
CA ILE A 218 -6.49 -22.84 7.98
C ILE A 218 -7.87 -23.22 7.45
N ARG A 219 -8.46 -24.34 7.90
CA ARG A 219 -9.79 -24.79 7.46
C ARG A 219 -10.85 -23.72 7.73
N VAL A 220 -10.86 -23.15 8.94
CA VAL A 220 -11.81 -22.09 9.32
C VAL A 220 -11.61 -20.85 8.48
N VAL A 221 -10.36 -20.40 8.27
CA VAL A 221 -10.09 -19.22 7.44
C VAL A 221 -10.51 -19.44 5.99
N LYS A 222 -10.31 -20.64 5.45
CA LYS A 222 -10.79 -21.00 4.10
C LYS A 222 -12.31 -20.98 3.96
N SER A 223 -13.05 -21.15 5.05
CA SER A 223 -14.53 -21.16 5.07
C SER A 223 -15.14 -19.78 5.29
N LEU A 224 -14.33 -18.73 5.51
CA LEU A 224 -14.83 -17.37 5.71
C LEU A 224 -15.61 -16.89 4.47
N PRO A 225 -16.73 -16.20 4.63
CA PRO A 225 -17.46 -15.58 3.52
C PRO A 225 -16.64 -14.45 2.87
N LYS A 226 -17.14 -13.90 1.78
CA LYS A 226 -16.53 -12.71 1.18
C LYS A 226 -16.61 -11.52 2.14
N TRP A 227 -15.51 -10.79 2.24
CA TRP A 227 -15.37 -9.58 3.06
C TRP A 227 -15.73 -8.33 2.25
N LYS A 228 -16.03 -7.22 2.94
CA LYS A 228 -15.89 -5.90 2.33
C LYS A 228 -14.42 -5.71 2.02
N PRO A 229 -14.01 -5.49 0.76
CA PRO A 229 -12.60 -5.32 0.43
C PRO A 229 -12.05 -4.01 1.00
N GLY A 230 -10.72 -3.95 1.13
CA GLY A 230 -10.06 -2.71 1.47
C GLY A 230 -10.16 -1.68 0.35
N MET A 231 -10.11 -0.43 0.70
CA MET A 231 -10.05 0.69 -0.24
C MET A 231 -8.82 1.55 0.03
N LEU A 232 -8.20 2.02 -1.06
CA LEU A 232 -7.13 2.99 -1.05
C LEU A 232 -7.42 4.04 -2.11
N ASP A 233 -7.57 5.28 -1.72
CA ASP A 233 -7.96 6.37 -2.64
C ASP A 233 -9.32 6.18 -3.34
N GLY A 234 -10.20 5.36 -2.75
CA GLY A 234 -11.48 5.01 -3.35
C GLY A 234 -11.39 3.89 -4.40
N ASP A 235 -10.21 3.33 -4.64
CA ASP A 235 -10.02 2.13 -5.43
C ASP A 235 -10.00 0.91 -4.53
N LEU A 236 -10.69 -0.15 -4.94
CA LEU A 236 -10.63 -1.42 -4.25
C LEU A 236 -9.20 -1.97 -4.34
N VAL A 237 -8.64 -2.34 -3.19
CA VAL A 237 -7.28 -2.89 -3.10
C VAL A 237 -7.27 -4.22 -2.37
N SER A 238 -6.30 -5.05 -2.73
CA SER A 238 -6.02 -6.27 -1.97
C SER A 238 -5.18 -5.92 -0.76
N VAL A 239 -5.61 -6.35 0.43
CA VAL A 239 -4.98 -5.99 1.70
C VAL A 239 -4.63 -7.24 2.49
N TYR A 240 -3.43 -7.26 3.08
CA TYR A 240 -3.06 -8.28 4.04
C TYR A 240 -3.84 -8.11 5.35
N TYR A 241 -4.35 -9.22 5.86
CA TYR A 241 -5.01 -9.28 7.16
C TYR A 241 -4.32 -10.32 8.04
N THR A 242 -4.15 -10.01 9.34
CA THR A 242 -3.57 -10.94 10.30
C THR A 242 -4.62 -11.34 11.33
N LEU A 243 -4.85 -12.63 11.48
CA LEU A 243 -5.90 -13.20 12.33
C LEU A 243 -5.31 -14.17 13.34
N PRO A 244 -5.34 -13.84 14.64
CA PRO A 244 -5.01 -14.79 15.71
C PRO A 244 -6.22 -15.69 16.03
N ILE A 245 -6.02 -17.01 16.02
CA ILE A 245 -7.00 -18.00 16.45
C ILE A 245 -6.48 -18.66 17.74
N ASN A 246 -7.26 -18.55 18.81
CA ASN A 246 -6.91 -19.12 20.10
C ASN A 246 -7.67 -20.42 20.33
N PHE A 247 -6.94 -21.49 20.61
CA PHE A 247 -7.47 -22.78 21.03
C PHE A 247 -7.34 -22.93 22.54
N LYS A 248 -8.46 -22.87 23.23
CA LYS A 248 -8.54 -23.04 24.70
C LYS A 248 -9.53 -24.14 25.03
N LEU A 249 -9.17 -25.00 25.97
CA LEU A 249 -10.08 -25.98 26.54
C LEU A 249 -10.86 -25.33 27.69
N THR A 250 -12.17 -25.36 27.59
CA THR A 250 -13.03 -25.04 28.75
C THR A 250 -12.97 -26.18 29.73
N LYS A 251 -12.71 -25.87 30.99
CA LYS A 251 -12.80 -26.82 32.11
C LYS A 251 -14.22 -27.27 32.31
#